data_512653523d45ee19d5abe83c3bce74ed
#
_entry.id   512653523d45ee19d5abe83c3bce74ed
#
_cell.length_a   1.000
_cell.length_b   1.000
_cell.length_c   1.000
_cell.angle_alpha   90.00
_cell.angle_beta   90.00
_cell.angle_gamma   90.00
#
_symmetry.space_group_name_H-M   'P 1'
#
loop_
_entity.id
_entity.type
_entity.pdbx_description
1 polymer ?
#
loop_
_entity_poly.entity_id
_entity_poly.type
_entity_poly.pdbx_seq_one_letter_code
_entity_poly.pdbx_strand_id
1 'polypeptide(L)'
;MHQETNVEVALSWAYSRWLTEEVLPHEPRMKTMIYLPFNTPSACMRVIDEFTGKPGVVGFMVTSPRHRPVHDNVYMPIYRALEERNMPLGFHAGLGMGMERAWEGMNRFISVHALGFTWFNIVHMTNMLINGIPERFPKLKIIWIESGLAWLPFLMQRLDNEYMMRTSEAPLLKMKPSEYMANRFYYTSQPIENTNLEALQFNLKMINAEKTLLFASDFPHWDFNLPSTIYDLPFLSEQAKRNILGETARQVYNLEV
;
A
#
# COMPACT_ATOMS: atom_id res chain seq x y z
N MET A 1 10.72 -10.62 6.47
CA MET A 1 11.17 -11.12 5.16
C MET A 1 12.52 -11.79 5.27
N HIS A 2 12.73 -12.92 4.63
CA HIS A 2 14.01 -13.63 4.63
C HIS A 2 14.75 -13.34 3.33
N GLN A 3 16.11 -13.29 3.38
CA GLN A 3 16.93 -13.02 2.18
C GLN A 3 16.89 -14.20 1.20
N GLU A 4 16.80 -15.42 1.71
CA GLU A 4 16.68 -16.64 0.93
C GLU A 4 15.23 -16.81 0.44
N THR A 5 15.02 -16.81 -0.87
CA THR A 5 13.68 -16.86 -1.48
C THR A 5 12.89 -18.12 -1.13
N ASN A 6 13.57 -19.27 -0.99
CA ASN A 6 12.91 -20.51 -0.58
C ASN A 6 12.36 -20.44 0.85
N VAL A 7 13.10 -19.80 1.75
CA VAL A 7 12.67 -19.58 3.13
C VAL A 7 11.52 -18.57 3.18
N GLU A 8 11.60 -17.50 2.39
CA GLU A 8 10.51 -16.54 2.26
C GLU A 8 9.20 -17.22 1.82
N VAL A 9 9.26 -18.08 0.80
CA VAL A 9 8.09 -18.84 0.32
C VAL A 9 7.54 -19.77 1.39
N ALA A 10 8.40 -20.50 2.09
CA ALA A 10 7.98 -21.42 3.15
C ALA A 10 7.33 -20.68 4.33
N LEU A 11 7.90 -19.55 4.75
CA LEU A 11 7.35 -18.71 5.83
C LEU A 11 6.03 -18.06 5.43
N SER A 12 5.93 -17.54 4.20
CA SER A 12 4.67 -17.00 3.67
C SER A 12 3.55 -18.04 3.75
N TRP A 13 3.81 -19.25 3.30
CA TRP A 13 2.85 -20.34 3.31
C TRP A 13 2.45 -20.75 4.73
N ALA A 14 3.43 -20.97 5.60
CA ALA A 14 3.20 -21.40 6.99
C ALA A 14 2.42 -20.34 7.78
N TYR A 15 2.80 -19.07 7.65
CA TYR A 15 2.11 -17.96 8.32
C TYR A 15 0.68 -17.78 7.82
N SER A 16 0.47 -17.88 6.51
CA SER A 16 -0.87 -17.75 5.93
C SER A 16 -1.80 -18.89 6.36
N ARG A 17 -1.29 -20.12 6.45
CA ARG A 17 -2.03 -21.26 6.99
C ARG A 17 -2.37 -21.06 8.46
N TRP A 18 -1.39 -20.69 9.27
CA TRP A 18 -1.61 -20.41 10.68
C TRP A 18 -2.70 -19.35 10.89
N LEU A 19 -2.65 -18.24 10.14
CA LEU A 19 -3.69 -17.21 10.20
C LEU A 19 -5.07 -17.76 9.87
N THR A 20 -5.20 -18.49 8.77
CA THR A 20 -6.50 -18.94 8.25
C THR A 20 -7.05 -20.18 8.95
N GLU A 21 -6.20 -21.02 9.52
CA GLU A 21 -6.59 -22.27 10.18
C GLU A 21 -6.70 -22.11 11.70
N GLU A 22 -5.84 -21.29 12.33
CA GLU A 22 -5.73 -21.20 13.78
C GLU A 22 -6.18 -19.84 14.38
N VAL A 23 -6.19 -18.75 13.62
CA VAL A 23 -6.50 -17.42 14.17
C VAL A 23 -7.89 -16.94 13.76
N LEU A 24 -8.12 -16.82 12.44
CA LEU A 24 -9.37 -16.25 11.93
C LEU A 24 -10.64 -17.02 12.32
N PRO A 25 -10.64 -18.35 12.49
CA PRO A 25 -11.84 -19.08 12.92
C PRO A 25 -12.30 -18.70 14.33
N HIS A 26 -11.40 -18.23 15.19
CA HIS A 26 -11.72 -17.89 16.59
C HIS A 26 -12.27 -16.46 16.76
N GLU A 27 -12.05 -15.58 15.78
CA GLU A 27 -12.56 -14.19 15.84
C GLU A 27 -13.06 -13.74 14.45
N PRO A 28 -14.35 -13.93 14.16
CA PRO A 28 -14.92 -13.61 12.83
C PRO A 28 -14.81 -12.15 12.40
N ARG A 29 -14.61 -11.22 13.36
CA ARG A 29 -14.39 -9.80 13.06
C ARG A 29 -13.00 -9.54 12.54
N MET A 30 -12.02 -10.40 12.83
CA MET A 30 -10.67 -10.26 12.29
C MET A 30 -10.66 -10.52 10.79
N LYS A 31 -9.94 -9.67 10.09
CA LYS A 31 -9.66 -9.81 8.65
C LYS A 31 -8.16 -9.71 8.43
N THR A 32 -7.69 -10.31 7.34
CA THR A 32 -6.26 -10.30 7.04
C THR A 32 -5.98 -10.10 5.55
N MET A 33 -4.85 -9.49 5.28
CA MET A 33 -4.20 -9.53 3.98
C MET A 33 -3.11 -10.59 4.02
N ILE A 34 -3.15 -11.51 3.07
CA ILE A 34 -2.18 -12.60 2.97
C ILE A 34 -0.88 -12.09 2.34
N TYR A 35 0.24 -12.43 2.96
CA TYR A 35 1.57 -12.06 2.45
C TYR A 35 1.91 -12.84 1.17
N LEU A 36 2.30 -12.12 0.12
CA LEU A 36 2.81 -12.68 -1.12
C LEU A 36 4.34 -12.69 -1.13
N PRO A 37 4.98 -13.84 -1.36
CA PRO A 37 6.43 -13.94 -1.52
C PRO A 37 6.86 -13.37 -2.89
N PHE A 38 6.81 -12.03 -3.01
CA PHE A 38 6.88 -11.30 -4.28
C PHE A 38 8.21 -11.47 -5.02
N ASN A 39 9.25 -11.88 -4.30
CA ASN A 39 10.53 -12.23 -4.92
C ASN A 39 10.52 -13.57 -5.67
N THR A 40 9.42 -14.36 -5.53
CA THR A 40 9.18 -15.61 -6.26
C THR A 40 7.79 -15.57 -6.90
N PRO A 41 7.62 -14.93 -8.07
CA PRO A 41 6.30 -14.71 -8.69
C PRO A 41 5.46 -15.97 -8.90
N SER A 42 6.08 -17.10 -9.23
CA SER A 42 5.38 -18.37 -9.37
C SER A 42 4.77 -18.89 -8.05
N ALA A 43 5.41 -18.59 -6.92
CA ALA A 43 4.86 -18.93 -5.61
C ALA A 43 3.68 -18.01 -5.23
N CYS A 44 3.70 -16.74 -5.67
CA CYS A 44 2.57 -15.83 -5.46
C CYS A 44 1.26 -16.37 -6.05
N MET A 45 1.31 -16.92 -7.26
CA MET A 45 0.11 -17.48 -7.90
C MET A 45 -0.50 -18.62 -7.07
N ARG A 46 0.34 -19.53 -6.56
CA ARG A 46 -0.13 -20.60 -5.67
C ARG A 46 -0.75 -20.08 -4.39
N VAL A 47 -0.16 -19.02 -3.78
CA VAL A 47 -0.70 -18.39 -2.58
C VAL A 47 -2.06 -17.73 -2.88
N ILE A 48 -2.18 -17.02 -4.00
CA ILE A 48 -3.44 -16.41 -4.41
C ILE A 48 -4.52 -17.47 -4.61
N ASP A 49 -4.21 -18.54 -5.33
CA ASP A 49 -5.16 -19.61 -5.62
C ASP A 49 -5.61 -20.35 -4.36
N GLU A 50 -4.71 -20.58 -3.40
CA GLU A 50 -5.01 -21.28 -2.15
C GLU A 50 -5.84 -20.44 -1.17
N PHE A 51 -5.52 -19.15 -1.05
CA PHE A 51 -6.08 -18.33 0.04
C PHE A 51 -7.23 -17.42 -0.38
N THR A 52 -7.46 -17.20 -1.68
CA THR A 52 -8.62 -16.43 -2.13
C THR A 52 -9.91 -17.15 -1.73
N GLY A 53 -10.82 -16.41 -1.10
CA GLY A 53 -12.13 -16.91 -0.66
C GLY A 53 -12.12 -17.65 0.68
N LYS A 54 -10.96 -17.84 1.33
CA LYS A 54 -10.95 -18.31 2.72
C LYS A 54 -11.58 -17.27 3.65
N PRO A 55 -12.36 -17.69 4.65
CA PRO A 55 -13.03 -16.78 5.58
C PRO A 55 -12.03 -15.81 6.24
N GLY A 56 -12.34 -14.53 6.23
CA GLY A 56 -11.50 -13.50 6.83
C GLY A 56 -10.34 -13.01 5.96
N VAL A 57 -10.05 -13.63 4.81
CA VAL A 57 -9.06 -13.15 3.84
C VAL A 57 -9.70 -12.08 2.96
N VAL A 58 -9.16 -10.85 3.00
CA VAL A 58 -9.74 -9.68 2.32
C VAL A 58 -8.81 -9.04 1.29
N GLY A 59 -7.61 -9.54 1.12
CA GLY A 59 -6.63 -9.02 0.18
C GLY A 59 -5.27 -9.68 0.31
N PHE A 60 -4.32 -9.14 -0.42
CA PHE A 60 -2.94 -9.61 -0.42
C PHE A 60 -1.97 -8.46 -0.18
N MET A 61 -0.82 -8.75 0.40
CA MET A 61 0.16 -7.74 0.77
C MET A 61 1.56 -8.19 0.38
N VAL A 62 2.38 -7.22 -0.02
CA VAL A 62 3.81 -7.41 -0.27
C VAL A 62 4.61 -6.45 0.59
N THR A 63 5.79 -6.86 1.00
CA THR A 63 6.71 -6.01 1.75
C THR A 63 8.03 -5.90 1.01
N SER A 64 8.44 -4.69 0.69
CA SER A 64 9.75 -4.36 0.11
C SER A 64 10.23 -5.33 -0.97
N PRO A 65 9.59 -5.41 -2.16
CA PRO A 65 10.10 -6.20 -3.29
C PRO A 65 11.53 -5.78 -3.64
N ARG A 66 12.42 -6.76 -3.86
CA ARG A 66 13.87 -6.50 -3.90
C ARG A 66 14.55 -6.80 -5.23
N HIS A 67 14.18 -7.93 -5.82
CA HIS A 67 14.98 -8.47 -6.91
C HIS A 67 14.55 -7.98 -8.29
N ARG A 68 13.34 -7.43 -8.39
CA ARG A 68 12.78 -6.94 -9.66
C ARG A 68 11.91 -5.71 -9.43
N PRO A 69 11.92 -4.76 -10.36
CA PRO A 69 11.00 -3.62 -10.28
C PRO A 69 9.56 -4.11 -10.41
N VAL A 70 8.66 -3.49 -9.67
CA VAL A 70 7.24 -3.91 -9.55
C VAL A 70 6.46 -3.85 -10.87
N HIS A 71 7.00 -3.18 -11.90
CA HIS A 71 6.43 -3.13 -13.24
C HIS A 71 6.97 -4.23 -14.19
N ASP A 72 7.85 -5.12 -13.72
CA ASP A 72 8.35 -6.23 -14.53
C ASP A 72 7.20 -7.14 -15.00
N ASN A 73 7.30 -7.61 -16.23
CA ASN A 73 6.27 -8.44 -16.85
C ASN A 73 5.97 -9.73 -16.08
N VAL A 74 6.89 -10.23 -15.27
CA VAL A 74 6.67 -11.43 -14.43
C VAL A 74 5.56 -11.24 -13.40
N TYR A 75 5.24 -9.99 -13.02
CA TYR A 75 4.17 -9.68 -12.07
C TYR A 75 2.80 -9.48 -12.72
N MET A 76 2.73 -9.36 -14.05
CA MET A 76 1.46 -9.11 -14.73
C MET A 76 0.40 -10.20 -14.51
N PRO A 77 0.75 -11.50 -14.46
CA PRO A 77 -0.22 -12.54 -14.09
C PRO A 77 -0.78 -12.36 -12.67
N ILE A 78 0.04 -11.90 -11.72
CA ILE A 78 -0.36 -11.64 -10.33
C ILE A 78 -1.37 -10.49 -10.28
N TYR A 79 -1.07 -9.36 -10.91
CA TYR A 79 -1.97 -8.21 -10.97
C TYR A 79 -3.31 -8.57 -11.61
N ARG A 80 -3.29 -9.32 -12.71
CA ARG A 80 -4.50 -9.81 -13.36
C ARG A 80 -5.31 -10.73 -12.45
N ALA A 81 -4.67 -11.69 -11.80
CA ALA A 81 -5.34 -12.62 -10.91
C ALA A 81 -6.02 -11.91 -9.72
N LEU A 82 -5.38 -10.89 -9.17
CA LEU A 82 -5.94 -10.08 -8.09
C LEU A 82 -7.09 -9.19 -8.58
N GLU A 83 -6.94 -8.57 -9.75
CA GLU A 83 -8.00 -7.77 -10.36
C GLU A 83 -9.26 -8.60 -10.64
N GLU A 84 -9.11 -9.75 -11.29
CA GLU A 84 -10.21 -10.67 -11.65
C GLU A 84 -10.96 -11.19 -10.41
N ARG A 85 -10.25 -11.38 -9.30
CA ARG A 85 -10.81 -11.83 -8.02
C ARG A 85 -11.30 -10.69 -7.12
N ASN A 86 -11.19 -9.44 -7.59
CA ASN A 86 -11.50 -8.22 -6.83
C ASN A 86 -10.77 -8.17 -5.46
N MET A 87 -9.53 -8.67 -5.42
CA MET A 87 -8.67 -8.69 -4.24
C MET A 87 -7.70 -7.51 -4.28
N PRO A 88 -7.72 -6.61 -3.27
CA PRO A 88 -6.76 -5.52 -3.19
C PRO A 88 -5.34 -6.02 -2.91
N LEU A 89 -4.37 -5.26 -3.40
CA LEU A 89 -2.95 -5.46 -3.16
C LEU A 89 -2.36 -4.32 -2.35
N GLY A 90 -1.85 -4.63 -1.17
CA GLY A 90 -1.15 -3.68 -0.30
C GLY A 90 0.36 -3.69 -0.55
N PHE A 91 0.95 -2.52 -0.66
CA PHE A 91 2.40 -2.32 -0.63
C PHE A 91 2.78 -1.77 0.73
N HIS A 92 3.36 -2.62 1.55
CA HIS A 92 3.89 -2.29 2.86
C HIS A 92 5.41 -2.26 2.79
N ALA A 93 6.02 -1.15 3.11
CA ALA A 93 7.47 -1.11 3.19
C ALA A 93 7.95 -1.79 4.48
N GLY A 94 9.08 -2.44 4.42
CA GLY A 94 9.74 -3.01 5.61
C GLY A 94 11.17 -2.51 5.69
N LEU A 95 11.69 -2.38 6.90
CA LEU A 95 13.08 -2.04 7.14
C LEU A 95 13.98 -3.22 6.78
N GLY A 96 14.34 -3.31 5.52
CA GLY A 96 15.30 -4.31 5.03
C GLY A 96 16.74 -3.83 5.22
N MET A 97 17.35 -4.09 6.36
CA MET A 97 18.76 -3.74 6.58
C MET A 97 19.66 -4.37 5.53
N GLY A 98 20.52 -3.56 4.92
CA GLY A 98 21.54 -4.01 3.96
C GLY A 98 21.07 -4.17 2.51
N MET A 99 19.89 -3.68 2.14
CA MET A 99 19.32 -3.87 0.80
C MET A 99 19.26 -2.61 -0.08
N GLU A 100 19.41 -1.45 0.52
CA GLU A 100 19.38 -0.18 -0.19
C GLU A 100 20.59 0.67 0.22
N ARG A 101 21.45 0.99 -0.73
CA ARG A 101 22.63 1.84 -0.50
C ARG A 101 22.26 3.21 0.09
N ALA A 102 21.06 3.72 -0.20
CA ALA A 102 20.59 4.96 0.39
C ALA A 102 20.52 4.93 1.92
N TRP A 103 20.40 3.75 2.53
CA TRP A 103 20.34 3.59 3.99
C TRP A 103 21.70 3.38 4.65
N GLU A 104 22.71 2.95 3.88
CA GLU A 104 24.07 2.76 4.40
C GLU A 104 24.67 4.06 4.96
N GLY A 105 24.20 5.21 4.46
CA GLY A 105 24.59 6.53 4.97
C GLY A 105 23.86 6.98 6.26
N MET A 106 22.86 6.22 6.74
CA MET A 106 22.06 6.58 7.91
C MET A 106 22.55 5.83 9.14
N ASN A 107 22.99 6.54 10.16
CA ASN A 107 23.59 5.96 11.37
C ASN A 107 22.69 6.06 12.61
N ARG A 108 21.44 6.50 12.46
CA ARG A 108 20.46 6.65 13.54
C ARG A 108 19.14 6.01 13.17
N PHE A 109 18.51 5.30 14.11
CA PHE A 109 17.21 4.68 13.90
C PHE A 109 16.14 5.69 13.44
N ILE A 110 16.09 6.87 14.05
CA ILE A 110 15.16 7.91 13.68
C ILE A 110 15.23 8.30 12.19
N SER A 111 16.42 8.34 11.61
CA SER A 111 16.62 8.65 10.18
C SER A 111 16.08 7.53 9.29
N VAL A 112 16.39 6.29 9.66
CA VAL A 112 15.95 5.09 8.92
C VAL A 112 14.44 4.94 9.01
N HIS A 113 13.88 5.10 10.21
CA HIS A 113 12.43 4.99 10.43
C HIS A 113 11.66 6.10 9.69
N ALA A 114 12.14 7.34 9.74
CA ALA A 114 11.46 8.47 9.08
C ALA A 114 11.43 8.36 7.55
N LEU A 115 12.44 7.74 6.92
CA LEU A 115 12.55 7.73 5.46
C LEU A 115 12.34 6.35 4.83
N GLY A 116 12.62 5.28 5.57
CA GLY A 116 12.71 3.95 4.99
C GLY A 116 11.40 3.46 4.38
N PHE A 117 10.31 3.56 5.11
CA PHE A 117 8.99 3.16 4.63
C PHE A 117 8.55 3.98 3.41
N THR A 118 8.71 5.29 3.51
CA THR A 118 8.38 6.23 2.44
C THR A 118 9.20 5.97 1.18
N TRP A 119 10.51 5.76 1.33
CA TRP A 119 11.42 5.58 0.20
C TRP A 119 11.04 4.42 -0.70
N PHE A 120 10.74 3.25 -0.12
CA PHE A 120 10.30 2.10 -0.91
C PHE A 120 9.01 2.39 -1.69
N ASN A 121 8.03 2.96 -1.02
CA ASN A 121 6.74 3.22 -1.65
C ASN A 121 6.81 4.33 -2.71
N ILE A 122 7.67 5.35 -2.55
CA ILE A 122 7.95 6.34 -3.61
C ILE A 122 8.45 5.64 -4.87
N VAL A 123 9.47 4.78 -4.74
CA VAL A 123 10.07 4.09 -5.88
C VAL A 123 9.06 3.16 -6.56
N HIS A 124 8.31 2.38 -5.78
CA HIS A 124 7.33 1.44 -6.32
C HIS A 124 6.16 2.15 -6.98
N MET A 125 5.61 3.19 -6.37
CA MET A 125 4.51 3.98 -6.93
C MET A 125 4.92 4.66 -8.23
N THR A 126 6.10 5.28 -8.26
CA THR A 126 6.65 5.90 -9.48
C THR A 126 6.75 4.87 -10.60
N ASN A 127 7.33 3.72 -10.33
CA ASN A 127 7.47 2.65 -11.31
C ASN A 127 6.11 2.11 -11.79
N MET A 128 5.14 1.92 -10.91
CA MET A 128 3.80 1.47 -11.30
C MET A 128 3.09 2.48 -12.19
N LEU A 129 3.14 3.76 -11.81
CA LEU A 129 2.50 4.83 -12.56
C LEU A 129 3.10 4.96 -13.96
N ILE A 130 4.39 5.25 -14.04
CA ILE A 130 5.05 5.57 -15.34
C ILE A 130 4.98 4.38 -16.32
N ASN A 131 4.98 3.15 -15.82
CA ASN A 131 4.82 1.96 -16.65
C ASN A 131 3.36 1.54 -16.88
N GLY A 132 2.40 2.40 -16.53
CA GLY A 132 0.99 2.25 -16.88
C GLY A 132 0.27 1.08 -16.21
N ILE A 133 0.71 0.62 -15.03
CA ILE A 133 0.03 -0.48 -14.32
C ILE A 133 -1.45 -0.15 -14.06
N PRO A 134 -1.85 1.09 -13.64
CA PRO A 134 -3.26 1.43 -13.46
C PRO A 134 -4.11 1.41 -14.73
N GLU A 135 -3.49 1.55 -15.91
CA GLU A 135 -4.19 1.43 -17.19
C GLU A 135 -4.30 -0.04 -17.65
N ARG A 136 -3.29 -0.84 -17.35
CA ARG A 136 -3.30 -2.28 -17.66
C ARG A 136 -4.25 -3.07 -16.77
N PHE A 137 -4.44 -2.61 -15.54
CA PHE A 137 -5.29 -3.24 -14.52
C PHE A 137 -6.17 -2.16 -13.86
N PRO A 138 -7.20 -1.64 -14.57
CA PRO A 138 -7.96 -0.48 -14.13
C PRO A 138 -8.87 -0.74 -12.92
N LYS A 139 -9.16 -2.00 -12.60
CA LYS A 139 -9.99 -2.40 -11.46
C LYS A 139 -9.16 -2.88 -10.27
N LEU A 140 -7.83 -3.04 -10.42
CA LEU A 140 -6.97 -3.46 -9.32
C LEU A 140 -6.88 -2.35 -8.27
N LYS A 141 -7.30 -2.68 -7.05
CA LYS A 141 -7.19 -1.78 -5.90
C LYS A 141 -5.78 -1.90 -5.31
N ILE A 142 -5.03 -0.82 -5.31
CA ILE A 142 -3.67 -0.77 -4.75
C ILE A 142 -3.68 0.12 -3.51
N ILE A 143 -3.16 -0.40 -2.40
CA ILE A 143 -3.12 0.29 -1.11
C ILE A 143 -1.66 0.52 -0.73
N TRP A 144 -1.30 1.76 -0.43
CA TRP A 144 0.03 2.15 0.06
C TRP A 144 -0.02 2.22 1.58
N ILE A 145 0.69 1.30 2.22
CA ILE A 145 0.58 1.04 3.65
C ILE A 145 1.81 1.55 4.37
N GLU A 146 1.61 2.23 5.50
CA GLU A 146 2.62 2.65 6.48
C GLU A 146 3.80 3.41 5.85
N SER A 147 3.51 4.46 5.11
CA SER A 147 4.58 5.26 4.46
C SER A 147 4.43 6.77 4.61
N GLY A 148 3.50 7.21 5.47
CA GLY A 148 3.19 8.63 5.61
C GLY A 148 2.40 9.19 4.44
N LEU A 149 2.03 10.46 4.53
CA LEU A 149 1.19 11.14 3.54
C LEU A 149 1.85 12.39 2.94
N ALA A 150 2.80 13.00 3.64
CA ALA A 150 3.38 14.31 3.26
C ALA A 150 4.21 14.26 1.98
N TRP A 151 4.72 13.10 1.59
CA TRP A 151 5.48 12.90 0.35
C TRP A 151 4.60 12.82 -0.91
N LEU A 152 3.30 12.51 -0.74
CA LEU A 152 2.38 12.32 -1.87
C LEU A 152 2.19 13.61 -2.69
N PRO A 153 1.91 14.80 -2.09
CA PRO A 153 1.85 16.05 -2.84
C PRO A 153 3.15 16.41 -3.57
N PHE A 154 4.29 16.10 -2.98
CA PHE A 154 5.58 16.26 -3.67
C PHE A 154 5.65 15.39 -4.93
N LEU A 155 5.33 14.10 -4.79
CA LEU A 155 5.41 13.16 -5.91
C LEU A 155 4.40 13.50 -7.00
N MET A 156 3.17 13.86 -6.65
CA MET A 156 2.12 14.30 -7.58
C MET A 156 2.59 15.43 -8.47
N GLN A 157 3.10 16.50 -7.87
CA GLN A 157 3.59 17.67 -8.60
C GLN A 157 4.83 17.34 -9.43
N ARG A 158 5.74 16.57 -8.84
CA ARG A 158 6.99 16.21 -9.51
C ARG A 158 6.75 15.36 -10.77
N LEU A 159 5.92 14.33 -10.64
CA LEU A 159 5.60 13.45 -11.77
C LEU A 159 4.75 14.16 -12.82
N ASP A 160 3.84 15.04 -12.46
CA ASP A 160 3.08 15.83 -13.43
C ASP A 160 4.01 16.71 -14.26
N ASN A 161 4.97 17.41 -13.64
CA ASN A 161 5.94 18.23 -14.35
C ASN A 161 6.79 17.40 -15.32
N GLU A 162 7.30 16.26 -14.90
CA GLU A 162 8.10 15.38 -15.77
C GLU A 162 7.24 14.78 -16.90
N TYR A 163 6.01 14.35 -16.59
CA TYR A 163 5.08 13.81 -17.59
C TYR A 163 4.73 14.83 -18.67
N MET A 164 4.46 16.08 -18.30
CA MET A 164 4.15 17.14 -19.27
C MET A 164 5.31 17.43 -20.21
N MET A 165 6.53 17.23 -19.79
CA MET A 165 7.72 17.40 -20.63
C MET A 165 8.06 16.18 -21.48
N ARG A 166 7.68 14.98 -21.04
CA ARG A 166 8.15 13.70 -21.60
C ARG A 166 7.05 12.63 -21.68
N THR A 167 5.86 13.02 -22.15
CA THR A 167 4.72 12.10 -22.28
C THR A 167 5.03 10.83 -23.07
N SER A 168 5.97 10.92 -24.03
CA SER A 168 6.41 9.76 -24.83
C SER A 168 7.10 8.67 -24.02
N GLU A 169 7.64 8.99 -22.84
CA GLU A 169 8.26 7.99 -21.94
C GLU A 169 7.23 7.24 -21.08
N ALA A 170 5.97 7.72 -21.03
CA ALA A 170 4.88 7.07 -20.32
C ALA A 170 3.63 6.90 -21.22
N PRO A 171 3.76 6.18 -22.37
CA PRO A 171 2.76 6.17 -23.43
C PRO A 171 1.44 5.49 -23.06
N LEU A 172 1.40 4.75 -21.97
CA LEU A 172 0.18 4.08 -21.50
C LEU A 172 -0.72 4.99 -20.67
N LEU A 173 -0.19 6.07 -20.12
CA LEU A 173 -0.97 6.98 -19.29
C LEU A 173 -1.97 7.78 -20.11
N LYS A 174 -3.20 7.89 -19.64
CA LYS A 174 -4.30 8.65 -20.28
C LYS A 174 -4.63 9.95 -19.55
N MET A 175 -4.09 10.13 -18.35
CA MET A 175 -4.25 11.32 -17.52
C MET A 175 -2.94 11.58 -16.76
N LYS A 176 -2.87 12.70 -16.06
CA LYS A 176 -1.67 13.04 -15.26
C LYS A 176 -1.42 12.05 -14.14
N PRO A 177 -0.18 11.80 -13.76
CA PRO A 177 0.16 10.96 -12.60
C PRO A 177 -0.60 11.32 -11.33
N SER A 178 -0.77 12.61 -11.04
CA SER A 178 -1.53 13.09 -9.87
C SER A 178 -3.00 12.64 -9.89
N GLU A 179 -3.62 12.55 -11.06
CA GLU A 179 -5.03 12.13 -11.20
C GLU A 179 -5.18 10.63 -10.88
N TYR A 180 -4.20 9.79 -11.26
CA TYR A 180 -4.17 8.39 -10.82
C TYR A 180 -4.00 8.29 -9.31
N MET A 181 -3.05 9.06 -8.74
CA MET A 181 -2.79 9.06 -7.31
C MET A 181 -4.02 9.49 -6.49
N ALA A 182 -4.79 10.46 -6.96
CA ALA A 182 -5.98 10.95 -6.28
C ALA A 182 -7.25 10.11 -6.48
N ASN A 183 -7.28 9.16 -7.46
CA ASN A 183 -8.52 8.48 -7.83
C ASN A 183 -8.40 6.97 -8.00
N ARG A 184 -7.19 6.41 -8.05
CA ARG A 184 -6.95 4.98 -8.33
C ARG A 184 -6.18 4.26 -7.24
N PHE A 185 -5.52 5.00 -6.35
CA PHE A 185 -4.75 4.46 -5.25
C PHE A 185 -5.41 4.75 -3.92
N TYR A 186 -5.11 3.91 -2.95
CA TYR A 186 -5.54 4.05 -1.57
C TYR A 186 -4.33 4.16 -0.65
N TYR A 187 -4.51 4.79 0.49
CA TYR A 187 -3.46 5.11 1.44
C TYR A 187 -3.91 4.76 2.85
N THR A 188 -2.99 4.37 3.73
CA THR A 188 -3.28 4.26 5.15
C THR A 188 -2.83 5.50 5.91
N SER A 189 -3.55 5.83 6.98
CA SER A 189 -3.31 7.07 7.73
C SER A 189 -2.10 7.03 8.66
N GLN A 190 -1.60 5.86 9.02
CA GLN A 190 -0.45 5.72 9.90
C GLN A 190 0.82 5.45 9.07
N PRO A 191 1.95 6.07 9.41
CA PRO A 191 2.07 7.26 10.26
C PRO A 191 1.47 8.51 9.60
N ILE A 192 0.91 9.42 10.41
CA ILE A 192 0.34 10.67 9.92
C ILE A 192 1.17 11.87 10.42
N GLU A 193 1.64 12.69 9.49
CA GLU A 193 2.40 13.90 9.81
C GLU A 193 1.44 15.02 10.18
N ASN A 194 1.19 15.20 11.48
CA ASN A 194 0.22 16.14 12.03
C ASN A 194 0.83 17.32 12.81
N THR A 195 2.14 17.49 12.74
CA THR A 195 2.83 18.60 13.42
C THR A 195 2.50 19.97 12.83
N ASN A 196 1.99 20.01 11.60
CA ASN A 196 1.47 21.20 10.94
C ASN A 196 0.12 20.88 10.30
N LEU A 197 -0.97 21.38 10.90
CA LEU A 197 -2.34 21.05 10.46
C LEU A 197 -2.70 21.66 9.09
N GLU A 198 -2.14 22.81 8.72
CA GLU A 198 -2.37 23.40 7.40
C GLU A 198 -1.74 22.54 6.28
N ALA A 199 -0.52 22.07 6.53
CA ALA A 199 0.14 21.15 5.61
C ALA A 199 -0.63 19.83 5.50
N LEU A 200 -1.09 19.28 6.63
CA LEU A 200 -1.90 18.06 6.62
C LEU A 200 -3.21 18.25 5.86
N GLN A 201 -3.93 19.35 6.08
CA GLN A 201 -5.15 19.68 5.36
C GLN A 201 -4.92 19.73 3.84
N PHE A 202 -3.83 20.36 3.43
CA PHE A 202 -3.45 20.41 2.02
C PHE A 202 -3.13 19.02 1.46
N ASN A 203 -2.37 18.21 2.18
CA ASN A 203 -2.05 16.85 1.79
C ASN A 203 -3.32 15.99 1.60
N LEU A 204 -4.22 16.01 2.57
CA LEU A 204 -5.48 15.25 2.52
C LEU A 204 -6.36 15.69 1.36
N LYS A 205 -6.38 16.99 1.06
CA LYS A 205 -7.10 17.53 -0.10
C LYS A 205 -6.51 17.04 -1.42
N MET A 206 -5.20 17.06 -1.57
CA MET A 206 -4.53 16.66 -2.81
C MET A 206 -4.73 15.18 -3.15
N ILE A 207 -4.71 14.31 -2.16
CA ILE A 207 -4.93 12.87 -2.37
C ILE A 207 -6.40 12.48 -2.42
N ASN A 208 -7.34 13.44 -2.30
CA ASN A 208 -8.78 13.14 -2.22
C ASN A 208 -9.11 12.19 -1.05
N ALA A 209 -8.56 12.48 0.14
CA ALA A 209 -8.54 11.58 1.30
C ALA A 209 -9.93 11.04 1.71
N GLU A 210 -10.99 11.80 1.48
CA GLU A 210 -12.37 11.36 1.73
C GLU A 210 -12.73 10.06 0.98
N LYS A 211 -12.06 9.76 -0.15
CA LYS A 211 -12.31 8.58 -0.97
C LYS A 211 -11.16 7.59 -1.01
N THR A 212 -9.97 8.00 -0.60
CA THR A 212 -8.75 7.22 -0.80
C THR A 212 -8.03 6.84 0.48
N LEU A 213 -8.33 7.52 1.60
CA LEU A 213 -7.64 7.28 2.85
C LEU A 213 -8.39 6.25 3.70
N LEU A 214 -7.65 5.28 4.22
CA LEU A 214 -8.09 4.28 5.19
C LEU A 214 -7.43 4.57 6.53
N PHE A 215 -8.21 4.60 7.61
CA PHE A 215 -7.63 4.66 8.94
C PHE A 215 -6.82 3.41 9.23
N ALA A 216 -5.63 3.60 9.79
CA ALA A 216 -4.77 2.56 10.35
C ALA A 216 -4.25 3.02 11.71
N SER A 217 -4.22 2.10 12.66
CA SER A 217 -3.68 2.37 14.00
C SER A 217 -2.21 2.01 14.13
N ASP A 218 -1.76 1.00 13.44
CA ASP A 218 -0.46 0.35 13.62
C ASP A 218 -0.25 -0.23 15.03
N PHE A 219 -1.34 -0.51 15.72
CA PHE A 219 -1.28 -1.14 17.04
C PHE A 219 -0.72 -2.58 16.92
N PRO A 220 0.23 -3.01 17.77
CA PRO A 220 0.71 -2.39 19.02
C PRO A 220 2.10 -1.73 18.91
N HIS A 221 2.48 -1.17 17.75
CA HIS A 221 3.74 -0.45 17.61
C HIS A 221 3.78 0.77 18.55
N TRP A 222 5.00 1.23 18.87
CA TRP A 222 5.25 2.30 19.84
C TRP A 222 4.68 3.68 19.41
N ASP A 223 4.50 3.89 18.13
CA ASP A 223 4.01 5.12 17.49
C ASP A 223 2.57 4.97 16.94
N PHE A 224 1.80 4.03 17.49
CA PHE A 224 0.44 3.77 17.04
C PHE A 224 -0.49 5.01 17.16
N ASN A 225 -1.46 5.09 16.27
CA ASN A 225 -2.46 6.15 16.23
C ASN A 225 -3.82 5.68 16.76
N LEU A 226 -4.46 6.55 17.55
CA LEU A 226 -5.87 6.37 17.93
C LEU A 226 -6.80 6.93 16.85
N PRO A 227 -8.06 6.49 16.77
CA PRO A 227 -9.07 7.06 15.86
C PRO A 227 -9.26 8.57 16.01
N SER A 228 -9.00 9.14 17.20
CA SER A 228 -9.02 10.57 17.46
C SER A 228 -8.06 11.35 16.58
N THR A 229 -6.97 10.74 16.12
CA THR A 229 -6.03 11.36 15.17
C THR A 229 -6.73 11.83 13.88
N ILE A 230 -7.81 11.17 13.46
CA ILE A 230 -8.65 11.59 12.34
C ILE A 230 -9.89 12.33 12.83
N TYR A 231 -10.54 11.81 13.90
CA TYR A 231 -11.81 12.35 14.40
C TYR A 231 -11.71 13.80 14.85
N ASP A 232 -10.59 14.17 15.47
CA ASP A 232 -10.37 15.53 16.02
C ASP A 232 -9.87 16.55 14.99
N LEU A 233 -9.69 16.15 13.69
CA LEU A 233 -9.27 17.09 12.66
C LEU A 233 -10.39 18.09 12.35
N PRO A 234 -10.17 19.41 12.61
CA PRO A 234 -11.24 20.41 12.56
C PRO A 234 -11.70 20.76 11.13
N PHE A 235 -10.91 20.44 10.14
CA PHE A 235 -11.15 20.76 8.74
C PHE A 235 -11.84 19.63 7.96
N LEU A 236 -12.04 18.46 8.57
CA LEU A 236 -12.78 17.36 7.93
C LEU A 236 -14.27 17.46 8.25
N SER A 237 -15.10 17.25 7.23
CA SER A 237 -16.54 17.06 7.43
C SER A 237 -16.83 15.75 8.17
N GLU A 238 -17.99 15.66 8.84
CA GLU A 238 -18.41 14.42 9.50
C GLU A 238 -18.50 13.23 8.51
N GLN A 239 -18.86 13.48 7.26
CA GLN A 239 -18.90 12.44 6.24
C GLN A 239 -17.47 11.99 5.87
N ALA A 240 -16.52 12.92 5.72
CA ALA A 240 -15.13 12.60 5.45
C ALA A 240 -14.51 11.77 6.60
N LYS A 241 -14.79 12.13 7.85
CA LYS A 241 -14.36 11.37 9.04
C LYS A 241 -14.91 9.93 9.01
N ARG A 242 -16.21 9.77 8.74
CA ARG A 242 -16.83 8.43 8.62
C ARG A 242 -16.20 7.60 7.51
N ASN A 243 -15.96 8.22 6.37
CA ASN A 243 -15.34 7.55 5.23
C ASN A 243 -13.94 7.05 5.61
N ILE A 244 -13.09 7.92 6.11
CA ILE A 244 -11.71 7.58 6.48
C ILE A 244 -11.66 6.54 7.59
N LEU A 245 -12.51 6.67 8.62
CA LEU A 245 -12.51 5.78 9.79
C LEU A 245 -13.10 4.38 9.52
N GLY A 246 -13.81 4.18 8.41
CA GLY A 246 -14.38 2.85 8.15
C GLY A 246 -14.94 2.62 6.76
N GLU A 247 -15.74 3.54 6.18
CA GLU A 247 -16.47 3.27 4.94
C GLU A 247 -15.55 3.03 3.74
N THR A 248 -14.42 3.74 3.65
CA THR A 248 -13.42 3.50 2.58
C THR A 248 -12.85 2.09 2.71
N ALA A 249 -12.48 1.66 3.92
CA ALA A 249 -11.99 0.30 4.14
C ALA A 249 -13.05 -0.76 3.79
N ARG A 250 -14.31 -0.53 4.19
CA ARG A 250 -15.43 -1.41 3.86
C ARG A 250 -15.56 -1.61 2.35
N GLN A 251 -15.47 -0.54 1.57
CA GLN A 251 -15.56 -0.59 0.10
C GLN A 251 -14.34 -1.23 -0.55
N VAL A 252 -13.13 -0.91 -0.06
CA VAL A 252 -11.87 -1.41 -0.62
C VAL A 252 -11.76 -2.92 -0.42
N TYR A 253 -12.08 -3.39 0.79
CA TYR A 253 -11.97 -4.80 1.17
C TYR A 253 -13.25 -5.61 0.93
N ASN A 254 -14.30 -5.00 0.36
CA ASN A 254 -15.60 -5.64 0.09
C ASN A 254 -16.21 -6.27 1.36
N LEU A 255 -16.14 -5.56 2.50
CA LEU A 255 -16.70 -6.05 3.77
C LEU A 255 -18.23 -5.90 3.77
N GLU A 256 -18.91 -6.99 4.07
CA GLU A 256 -20.33 -6.97 4.43
C GLU A 256 -20.48 -6.47 5.87
N VAL A 257 -21.49 -5.65 6.14
CA VAL A 257 -21.82 -5.13 7.47
C VAL A 257 -23.00 -5.92 8.01
#